data_24b1de693e1f34aedea006d0cdc4151c
#
_entry.id   24b1de693e1f34aedea006d0cdc4151c
#
_cell.length_a   1.000
_cell.length_b   1.000
_cell.length_c   1.000
_cell.angle_alpha   90.00
_cell.angle_beta   90.00
_cell.angle_gamma   90.00
#
_symmetry.space_group_name_H-M   'P 1'
#
loop_
_entity.id
_entity.type
_entity.pdbx_description
1 polymer ?
#
loop_
_entity_poly.entity_id
_entity_poly.type
_entity_poly.pdbx_seq_one_letter_code
_entity_poly.pdbx_strand_id
1 'polypeptide(L)'
;GTDNGSTITALTFDMSEAGAATFNSTVTANAGVVVDNITIDGTEIDLSSGDLTLDVAGDIIFDADGGDFKFSDGGTQILNIANSSSDVVVKPTVDTKDLIFQQYDGTEVMRLEDGAYMSLAAMAVNPEATLTDASTVTWNALTSPVAKVTLAGNRTVAAATGGVAGQFVSLLVIQDGTGSKTVT
;
A
#
# COMPACT_ATOMS: atom_id res chain seq x y z
N GLY A 1 -21.82 10.00 49.66
CA GLY A 1 -21.33 11.39 49.85
C GLY A 1 -22.51 12.37 49.87
N THR A 2 -22.32 13.51 50.46
CA THR A 2 -23.27 14.60 50.44
C THR A 2 -22.61 15.83 49.81
N ASP A 3 -23.38 16.58 49.05
CA ASP A 3 -23.03 17.91 48.58
C ASP A 3 -24.00 18.92 49.23
N ASN A 4 -23.47 19.85 50.03
CA ASN A 4 -24.23 20.86 50.71
C ASN A 4 -25.44 20.31 51.51
N GLY A 5 -25.30 19.14 52.14
CA GLY A 5 -26.33 18.46 52.93
C GLY A 5 -27.32 17.59 52.16
N SER A 6 -27.27 17.58 50.84
CA SER A 6 -28.06 16.67 49.99
C SER A 6 -27.32 15.40 49.65
N THR A 7 -28.06 14.26 49.65
CA THR A 7 -27.49 13.01 49.24
C THR A 7 -27.30 12.95 47.74
N ILE A 8 -26.04 12.68 47.29
CA ILE A 8 -25.73 12.46 45.90
C ILE A 8 -25.61 10.97 45.67
N THR A 9 -26.39 10.42 44.74
CA THR A 9 -26.16 9.08 44.21
C THR A 9 -25.14 9.17 43.10
N ALA A 10 -23.85 8.90 43.42
CA ALA A 10 -22.79 8.97 42.43
C ALA A 10 -22.75 7.75 41.50
N LEU A 11 -23.23 6.60 42.01
CA LEU A 11 -23.25 5.35 41.29
C LEU A 11 -24.31 4.43 41.85
N THR A 12 -25.14 3.83 41.01
CA THR A 12 -26.06 2.76 41.36
C THR A 12 -25.60 1.45 40.77
N PHE A 13 -25.44 0.43 41.59
CA PHE A 13 -25.22 -0.94 41.15
C PHE A 13 -26.56 -1.70 41.22
N ASP A 14 -27.00 -2.22 40.10
CA ASP A 14 -28.15 -3.12 40.03
C ASP A 14 -27.64 -4.56 40.10
N MET A 15 -27.82 -5.20 41.22
CA MET A 15 -27.39 -6.58 41.45
C MET A 15 -28.35 -7.59 40.85
N SER A 16 -29.53 -7.17 40.38
CA SER A 16 -30.49 -8.03 39.68
C SER A 16 -30.09 -8.41 38.29
N GLU A 17 -29.22 -7.58 37.67
CA GLU A 17 -28.69 -7.75 36.31
C GLU A 17 -27.24 -8.29 36.32
N ALA A 18 -26.94 -9.22 37.21
CA ALA A 18 -25.63 -9.86 37.36
C ALA A 18 -24.46 -8.87 37.62
N GLY A 19 -24.75 -7.74 38.28
CA GLY A 19 -23.75 -6.78 38.69
C GLY A 19 -23.47 -5.67 37.69
N ALA A 20 -24.38 -5.40 36.74
CA ALA A 20 -24.27 -4.28 35.81
C ALA A 20 -24.23 -2.92 36.52
N ALA A 21 -23.39 -2.02 36.07
CA ALA A 21 -23.38 -0.61 36.44
C ALA A 21 -23.95 0.23 35.29
N THR A 22 -25.10 0.87 35.58
CA THR A 22 -25.71 1.77 34.57
C THR A 22 -25.44 3.22 34.90
N PHE A 23 -24.90 3.95 33.95
CA PHE A 23 -24.68 5.38 34.01
C PHE A 23 -25.71 6.06 33.13
N ASN A 24 -26.59 6.90 33.71
CA ASN A 24 -27.65 7.61 32.99
C ASN A 24 -27.13 8.87 32.27
N SER A 25 -25.81 9.13 32.35
CA SER A 25 -25.17 10.27 31.75
C SER A 25 -23.71 9.90 31.35
N THR A 26 -22.98 10.87 30.79
CA THR A 26 -21.59 10.70 30.36
C THR A 26 -20.70 10.24 31.52
N VAL A 27 -19.84 9.26 31.25
CA VAL A 27 -18.73 8.89 32.13
C VAL A 27 -17.51 9.71 31.73
N THR A 28 -17.06 10.63 32.60
CA THR A 28 -15.85 11.40 32.40
C THR A 28 -14.71 10.78 33.23
N ALA A 29 -13.72 10.22 32.57
CA ALA A 29 -12.53 9.66 33.20
C ALA A 29 -11.30 10.53 32.86
N ASN A 30 -10.94 11.49 33.75
CA ASN A 30 -9.89 12.48 33.48
C ASN A 30 -8.47 11.88 33.34
N ALA A 31 -8.24 10.68 33.87
CA ALA A 31 -6.97 9.96 33.78
C ALA A 31 -7.00 8.81 32.75
N GLY A 32 -8.06 8.71 31.97
CA GLY A 32 -8.29 7.62 31.03
C GLY A 32 -9.11 6.47 31.59
N VAL A 33 -9.54 5.59 30.74
CA VAL A 33 -10.26 4.34 31.08
C VAL A 33 -9.33 3.17 30.77
N VAL A 34 -8.99 2.40 31.79
CA VAL A 34 -8.25 1.13 31.61
C VAL A 34 -9.29 0.02 31.53
N VAL A 35 -9.34 -0.63 30.38
CA VAL A 35 -10.22 -1.78 30.14
C VAL A 35 -9.38 -2.96 29.71
N ASP A 36 -9.69 -4.13 30.25
CA ASP A 36 -8.99 -5.36 29.90
C ASP A 36 -9.30 -5.75 28.44
N ASN A 37 -10.59 -5.65 28.08
CA ASN A 37 -11.04 -5.73 26.69
C ASN A 37 -11.94 -4.53 26.39
N ILE A 38 -11.71 -3.84 25.31
CA ILE A 38 -12.57 -2.73 24.87
C ILE A 38 -13.75 -3.32 24.12
N THR A 39 -14.94 -3.23 24.71
CA THR A 39 -16.18 -3.45 24.01
C THR A 39 -16.87 -2.12 23.81
N ILE A 40 -17.03 -1.71 22.57
CA ILE A 40 -17.86 -0.57 22.20
C ILE A 40 -19.18 -1.18 21.72
N ASP A 41 -20.24 -0.96 22.51
CA ASP A 41 -21.56 -1.46 22.15
C ASP A 41 -22.21 -0.46 21.20
N GLY A 42 -22.32 -0.85 19.95
CA GLY A 42 -22.75 -0.03 18.83
C GLY A 42 -21.94 -0.36 17.58
N THR A 43 -22.19 0.36 16.50
CA THR A 43 -21.60 0.08 15.20
C THR A 43 -20.46 1.01 14.84
N GLU A 44 -20.14 2.01 15.65
CA GLU A 44 -19.13 3.01 15.30
C GLU A 44 -18.37 3.57 16.51
N ILE A 45 -17.17 4.04 16.24
CA ILE A 45 -16.39 4.92 17.09
C ILE A 45 -16.50 6.31 16.45
N ASP A 46 -17.31 7.18 17.06
CA ASP A 46 -17.55 8.54 16.54
C ASP A 46 -16.82 9.60 17.35
N LEU A 47 -16.12 10.49 16.66
CA LEU A 47 -15.50 11.67 17.21
C LEU A 47 -16.17 12.91 16.60
N SER A 48 -16.74 13.77 17.44
CA SER A 48 -17.37 15.03 17.00
C SER A 48 -16.38 16.07 16.49
N SER A 49 -15.09 15.94 16.81
CA SER A 49 -14.01 16.81 16.34
C SER A 49 -12.64 16.19 16.59
N GLY A 50 -11.62 16.62 15.85
CA GLY A 50 -10.25 16.12 15.95
C GLY A 50 -10.05 14.80 15.23
N ASP A 51 -8.85 14.23 15.38
CA ASP A 51 -8.42 13.00 14.73
C ASP A 51 -8.48 11.81 15.70
N LEU A 52 -8.85 10.64 15.23
CA LEU A 52 -8.65 9.39 15.96
C LEU A 52 -7.22 8.90 15.71
N THR A 53 -6.40 8.93 16.75
CA THR A 53 -5.03 8.39 16.71
C THR A 53 -5.00 7.02 17.36
N LEU A 54 -4.52 6.01 16.63
CA LEU A 54 -4.20 4.69 17.14
C LEU A 54 -2.68 4.58 17.25
N ASP A 55 -2.13 4.84 18.46
CA ASP A 55 -0.71 4.73 18.76
C ASP A 55 -0.46 3.36 19.41
N VAL A 56 0.16 2.46 18.65
CA VAL A 56 0.34 1.05 19.02
C VAL A 56 1.81 0.68 18.89
N ALA A 57 2.40 0.15 19.96
CA ALA A 57 3.81 -0.28 19.95
C ALA A 57 4.07 -1.54 19.09
N GLY A 58 3.02 -2.28 18.75
CA GLY A 58 3.06 -3.46 17.87
C GLY A 58 2.31 -3.22 16.55
N ASP A 59 1.76 -4.27 15.99
CA ASP A 59 0.99 -4.20 14.75
C ASP A 59 -0.47 -3.77 14.99
N ILE A 60 -1.07 -3.10 14.02
CA ILE A 60 -2.53 -2.88 13.95
C ILE A 60 -3.08 -3.89 12.94
N ILE A 61 -3.93 -4.79 13.43
CA ILE A 61 -4.60 -5.77 12.59
C ILE A 61 -6.05 -5.33 12.41
N PHE A 62 -6.44 -5.08 11.16
CA PHE A 62 -7.84 -4.90 10.78
C PHE A 62 -8.35 -6.19 10.16
N ASP A 63 -9.23 -6.88 10.88
CA ASP A 63 -9.84 -8.13 10.43
C ASP A 63 -11.32 -7.90 10.17
N ALA A 64 -11.73 -7.99 8.92
CA ALA A 64 -13.09 -7.76 8.47
C ALA A 64 -13.60 -8.99 7.72
N ASP A 65 -14.52 -9.74 8.33
CA ASP A 65 -15.12 -10.94 7.73
C ASP A 65 -15.77 -10.68 6.37
N GLY A 66 -16.22 -9.45 6.10
CA GLY A 66 -16.72 -9.03 4.78
C GLY A 66 -15.64 -8.83 3.72
N GLY A 67 -14.35 -8.87 4.10
CA GLY A 67 -13.19 -8.76 3.22
C GLY A 67 -12.90 -7.37 2.67
N ASP A 68 -13.69 -6.35 3.03
CA ASP A 68 -13.58 -4.99 2.49
C ASP A 68 -13.09 -3.99 3.53
N PHE A 69 -12.05 -3.21 3.20
CA PHE A 69 -11.64 -2.00 3.92
C PHE A 69 -12.01 -0.78 3.08
N LYS A 70 -12.95 0.03 3.59
CA LYS A 70 -13.54 1.15 2.85
C LYS A 70 -13.08 2.47 3.45
N PHE A 71 -12.62 3.37 2.59
CA PHE A 71 -12.22 4.73 2.96
C PHE A 71 -13.20 5.70 2.33
N SER A 72 -13.79 6.58 3.16
CA SER A 72 -14.81 7.53 2.73
C SER A 72 -14.44 8.96 3.15
N ASP A 73 -14.86 9.92 2.34
CA ASP A 73 -14.78 11.34 2.62
C ASP A 73 -16.18 11.95 2.46
N GLY A 74 -16.66 12.63 3.51
CA GLY A 74 -17.99 13.23 3.52
C GLY A 74 -19.13 12.27 3.17
N GLY A 75 -19.02 11.00 3.58
CA GLY A 75 -20.00 9.94 3.28
C GLY A 75 -19.84 9.29 1.91
N THR A 76 -18.96 9.80 1.04
CA THR A 76 -18.66 9.20 -0.26
C THR A 76 -17.46 8.26 -0.15
N GLN A 77 -17.64 6.99 -0.50
CA GLN A 77 -16.53 6.05 -0.54
C GLN A 77 -15.59 6.41 -1.70
N ILE A 78 -14.30 6.62 -1.39
CA ILE A 78 -13.27 7.03 -2.37
C ILE A 78 -12.30 5.90 -2.72
N LEU A 79 -12.04 4.99 -1.78
CA LEU A 79 -11.10 3.87 -1.96
C LEU A 79 -11.67 2.60 -1.34
N ASN A 80 -11.47 1.47 -1.99
CA ASN A 80 -11.70 0.15 -1.44
C ASN A 80 -10.43 -0.71 -1.55
N ILE A 81 -10.07 -1.37 -0.46
CA ILE A 81 -9.12 -2.49 -0.47
C ILE A 81 -9.92 -3.72 -0.12
N ALA A 82 -10.04 -4.65 -1.05
CA ALA A 82 -10.94 -5.79 -0.94
C ALA A 82 -10.22 -7.11 -1.19
N ASN A 83 -10.80 -8.18 -0.65
CA ASN A 83 -10.48 -9.56 -1.02
C ASN A 83 -11.46 -10.01 -2.12
N SER A 84 -10.96 -10.43 -3.26
CA SER A 84 -11.76 -11.02 -4.33
C SER A 84 -11.17 -12.36 -4.75
N SER A 85 -11.76 -13.46 -4.29
CA SER A 85 -11.27 -14.83 -4.58
C SER A 85 -9.80 -15.04 -4.20
N SER A 86 -9.38 -14.48 -3.06
CA SER A 86 -8.02 -14.45 -2.52
C SER A 86 -7.06 -13.47 -3.21
N ASP A 87 -7.50 -12.73 -4.21
CA ASP A 87 -6.75 -11.61 -4.76
C ASP A 87 -6.97 -10.35 -3.91
N VAL A 88 -5.92 -9.55 -3.75
CA VAL A 88 -6.01 -8.22 -3.15
C VAL A 88 -6.35 -7.20 -4.23
N VAL A 89 -7.51 -6.58 -4.10
CA VAL A 89 -7.98 -5.54 -5.03
C VAL A 89 -7.90 -4.17 -4.36
N VAL A 90 -7.14 -3.24 -4.95
CA VAL A 90 -7.10 -1.83 -4.55
C VAL A 90 -7.78 -1.02 -5.65
N LYS A 91 -8.88 -0.33 -5.31
CA LYS A 91 -9.76 0.27 -6.30
C LYS A 91 -10.28 1.65 -5.87
N PRO A 92 -10.14 2.73 -6.70
CA PRO A 92 -10.97 3.91 -6.59
C PRO A 92 -12.45 3.53 -6.76
N THR A 93 -13.35 4.17 -6.03
CA THR A 93 -14.78 3.82 -6.06
C THR A 93 -15.65 4.94 -6.62
N VAL A 94 -15.05 6.06 -6.99
CA VAL A 94 -15.72 7.16 -7.69
C VAL A 94 -15.42 7.03 -9.18
N ASP A 95 -16.47 6.98 -9.99
CA ASP A 95 -16.39 6.93 -11.46
C ASP A 95 -15.59 8.13 -12.01
N THR A 96 -14.88 7.94 -13.10
CA THR A 96 -14.01 8.94 -13.75
C THR A 96 -12.85 9.46 -12.87
N LYS A 97 -12.45 8.71 -11.84
CA LYS A 97 -11.32 9.06 -10.96
C LYS A 97 -10.23 7.99 -10.99
N ASP A 98 -9.01 8.47 -10.95
CA ASP A 98 -7.79 7.67 -11.07
C ASP A 98 -7.21 7.29 -9.71
N LEU A 99 -6.40 6.25 -9.66
CA LEU A 99 -5.50 6.00 -8.54
C LEU A 99 -4.13 6.62 -8.87
N ILE A 100 -3.76 7.65 -8.11
CA ILE A 100 -2.57 8.46 -8.37
C ILE A 100 -1.53 8.23 -7.28
N PHE A 101 -0.27 8.06 -7.68
CA PHE A 101 0.89 7.99 -6.80
C PHE A 101 1.74 9.24 -6.98
N GLN A 102 1.99 9.95 -5.89
CA GLN A 102 2.73 11.22 -5.88
C GLN A 102 3.91 11.17 -4.91
N GLN A 103 4.90 12.03 -5.16
CA GLN A 103 5.95 12.32 -4.20
C GLN A 103 5.44 13.25 -3.09
N TYR A 104 6.29 13.50 -2.09
CA TYR A 104 6.00 14.38 -0.96
C TYR A 104 5.59 15.80 -1.39
N ASP A 105 6.18 16.31 -2.45
CA ASP A 105 5.90 17.66 -2.98
C ASP A 105 4.66 17.75 -3.88
N GLY A 106 3.92 16.65 -4.03
CA GLY A 106 2.75 16.55 -4.89
C GLY A 106 3.05 16.20 -6.35
N THR A 107 4.33 16.04 -6.72
CA THR A 107 4.70 15.63 -8.08
C THR A 107 4.19 14.22 -8.36
N GLU A 108 3.41 14.07 -9.44
CA GLU A 108 2.90 12.78 -9.87
C GLU A 108 4.02 11.89 -10.41
N VAL A 109 4.00 10.62 -10.01
CA VAL A 109 4.94 9.58 -10.47
C VAL A 109 4.23 8.61 -11.41
N MET A 110 3.06 8.17 -11.03
CA MET A 110 2.28 7.17 -11.76
C MET A 110 0.80 7.33 -11.45
N ARG A 111 -0.04 7.01 -12.43
CA ARG A 111 -1.48 6.81 -12.20
C ARG A 111 -2.02 5.58 -12.93
N LEU A 112 -3.04 4.98 -12.36
CA LEU A 112 -3.92 4.05 -13.03
C LEU A 112 -5.15 4.84 -13.46
N GLU A 113 -5.27 5.02 -14.77
CA GLU A 113 -6.32 5.82 -15.39
C GLU A 113 -7.65 5.06 -15.40
N ASP A 114 -8.74 5.78 -15.28
CA ASP A 114 -10.10 5.24 -15.45
C ASP A 114 -10.29 4.55 -16.82
N GLY A 115 -9.57 5.00 -17.84
CA GLY A 115 -9.52 4.39 -19.17
C GLY A 115 -8.79 3.04 -19.25
N ALA A 116 -8.47 2.38 -18.14
CA ALA A 116 -7.82 1.07 -18.01
C ALA A 116 -6.38 1.01 -18.59
N TYR A 117 -5.62 2.06 -18.46
CA TYR A 117 -4.18 2.07 -18.74
C TYR A 117 -3.38 2.71 -17.60
N MET A 118 -2.08 2.42 -17.57
CA MET A 118 -1.14 3.02 -16.63
C MET A 118 -0.39 4.15 -17.31
N SER A 119 -0.37 5.33 -16.68
CA SER A 119 0.41 6.48 -17.08
C SER A 119 1.58 6.69 -16.12
N LEU A 120 2.79 6.89 -16.66
CA LEU A 120 3.99 7.23 -15.91
C LEU A 120 4.36 8.68 -16.22
N ALA A 121 4.23 9.56 -15.23
CA ALA A 121 4.69 10.96 -15.35
C ALA A 121 6.20 11.06 -15.15
N ALA A 122 6.82 10.04 -14.56
CA ALA A 122 8.27 9.92 -14.36
C ALA A 122 8.88 8.86 -15.28
N MET A 123 10.21 8.87 -15.42
CA MET A 123 10.93 7.88 -16.19
C MET A 123 10.94 6.51 -15.49
N ALA A 124 10.55 5.45 -16.22
CA ALA A 124 10.82 4.08 -15.79
C ALA A 124 12.28 3.73 -16.14
N VAL A 125 13.11 3.53 -15.13
CA VAL A 125 14.52 3.17 -15.31
C VAL A 125 14.72 1.68 -15.04
N ASN A 126 15.18 0.95 -16.05
CA ASN A 126 15.72 -0.39 -15.87
C ASN A 126 17.23 -0.28 -15.69
N PRO A 127 17.83 -0.78 -14.59
CA PRO A 127 19.27 -0.77 -14.43
C PRO A 127 19.98 -1.47 -15.59
N GLU A 128 21.01 -0.82 -16.18
CA GLU A 128 21.78 -1.40 -17.26
C GLU A 128 22.74 -2.46 -16.72
N ALA A 129 22.65 -3.66 -17.23
CA ALA A 129 23.58 -4.76 -16.91
C ALA A 129 24.75 -4.79 -17.91
N THR A 130 25.97 -5.04 -17.41
CA THR A 130 27.12 -5.31 -18.26
C THR A 130 27.27 -6.82 -18.44
N LEU A 131 27.13 -7.28 -19.68
CA LEU A 131 27.32 -8.69 -20.04
C LEU A 131 28.82 -9.01 -20.18
N THR A 132 29.15 -10.25 -19.89
CA THR A 132 30.51 -10.77 -20.05
C THR A 132 30.85 -10.89 -21.55
N ASP A 133 31.99 -10.30 -21.99
CA ASP A 133 32.53 -10.51 -23.32
C ASP A 133 33.14 -11.90 -23.42
N ALA A 134 32.49 -12.78 -24.15
CA ALA A 134 32.93 -14.16 -24.43
C ALA A 134 32.73 -14.47 -25.91
N SER A 135 33.31 -15.58 -26.40
CA SER A 135 33.11 -16.00 -27.80
C SER A 135 31.64 -16.08 -28.18
N THR A 136 30.80 -16.50 -27.22
CA THR A 136 29.34 -16.41 -27.28
C THR A 136 28.88 -15.58 -26.07
N VAL A 137 28.28 -14.43 -26.32
CA VAL A 137 27.68 -13.57 -25.30
C VAL A 137 26.30 -14.12 -24.96
N THR A 138 26.09 -14.49 -23.72
CA THR A 138 24.79 -14.96 -23.20
C THR A 138 24.05 -13.84 -22.50
N TRP A 139 22.74 -13.81 -22.63
CA TRP A 139 21.89 -12.76 -22.09
C TRP A 139 20.58 -13.34 -21.56
N ASN A 140 20.25 -13.00 -20.32
CA ASN A 140 18.94 -13.28 -19.73
C ASN A 140 18.11 -12.00 -19.73
N ALA A 141 17.13 -11.91 -20.61
CA ALA A 141 16.30 -10.72 -20.80
C ALA A 141 15.31 -10.49 -19.63
N LEU A 142 14.98 -11.51 -18.83
CA LEU A 142 14.12 -11.35 -17.66
C LEU A 142 14.83 -10.55 -16.56
N THR A 143 16.09 -10.88 -16.29
CA THR A 143 16.87 -10.25 -15.20
C THR A 143 17.60 -8.98 -15.64
N SER A 144 17.81 -8.82 -16.95
CA SER A 144 18.60 -7.74 -17.53
C SER A 144 17.97 -7.24 -18.82
N PRO A 145 16.78 -6.60 -18.76
CA PRO A 145 16.08 -6.14 -19.96
C PRO A 145 16.84 -5.04 -20.72
N VAL A 146 17.67 -4.28 -20.02
CA VAL A 146 18.62 -3.33 -20.60
C VAL A 146 20.03 -3.82 -20.30
N ALA A 147 20.83 -4.04 -21.33
CA ALA A 147 22.18 -4.58 -21.19
C ALA A 147 23.15 -3.92 -22.15
N LYS A 148 24.44 -4.00 -21.83
CA LYS A 148 25.55 -3.63 -22.73
C LYS A 148 26.62 -4.70 -22.72
N VAL A 149 27.38 -4.74 -23.82
CA VAL A 149 28.61 -5.52 -23.93
C VAL A 149 29.68 -4.72 -24.72
N THR A 150 30.91 -4.73 -24.22
CA THR A 150 32.05 -4.17 -24.95
C THR A 150 32.84 -5.30 -25.59
N LEU A 151 32.96 -5.30 -26.91
CA LEU A 151 33.58 -6.37 -27.69
C LEU A 151 35.08 -6.24 -27.76
N ALA A 152 35.82 -7.20 -27.22
CA ALA A 152 37.27 -7.34 -27.43
C ALA A 152 37.64 -8.26 -28.64
N GLY A 153 36.64 -8.84 -29.28
CA GLY A 153 36.78 -9.72 -30.44
C GLY A 153 35.49 -9.88 -31.22
N ASN A 154 35.51 -10.64 -32.31
CA ASN A 154 34.29 -11.05 -32.99
C ASN A 154 33.50 -11.97 -32.09
N ARG A 155 32.20 -11.73 -31.95
CA ARG A 155 31.33 -12.44 -30.99
C ARG A 155 30.05 -12.92 -31.66
N THR A 156 29.53 -14.02 -31.16
CA THR A 156 28.15 -14.44 -31.41
C THR A 156 27.30 -14.01 -30.21
N VAL A 157 26.17 -13.36 -30.43
CA VAL A 157 25.19 -13.12 -29.37
C VAL A 157 24.17 -14.25 -29.41
N ALA A 158 24.13 -15.04 -28.34
CA ALA A 158 23.14 -16.10 -28.22
C ALA A 158 21.71 -15.50 -28.14
N ALA A 159 20.72 -16.27 -28.56
CA ALA A 159 19.33 -15.89 -28.34
C ALA A 159 19.11 -15.56 -26.86
N ALA A 160 18.46 -14.46 -26.58
CA ALA A 160 18.14 -14.07 -25.21
C ALA A 160 17.23 -15.13 -24.55
N THR A 161 17.54 -15.48 -23.30
CA THR A 161 16.73 -16.38 -22.49
C THR A 161 15.81 -15.61 -21.55
N GLY A 162 14.78 -16.25 -21.00
CA GLY A 162 13.92 -15.67 -19.97
C GLY A 162 12.99 -14.54 -20.46
N GLY A 163 12.96 -14.24 -21.74
CA GLY A 163 12.07 -13.22 -22.29
C GLY A 163 10.59 -13.59 -22.17
N VAL A 164 9.75 -12.58 -22.00
CA VAL A 164 8.28 -12.70 -21.93
C VAL A 164 7.66 -12.04 -23.15
N ALA A 165 6.59 -12.63 -23.69
CA ALA A 165 5.90 -12.06 -24.85
C ALA A 165 5.43 -10.62 -24.57
N GLY A 166 5.73 -9.68 -25.47
CA GLY A 166 5.45 -8.25 -25.30
C GLY A 166 6.51 -7.45 -24.54
N GLN A 167 7.56 -8.10 -24.04
CA GLN A 167 8.67 -7.41 -23.36
C GLN A 167 9.52 -6.61 -24.34
N PHE A 168 9.84 -5.36 -23.95
CA PHE A 168 10.85 -4.57 -24.63
C PHE A 168 12.23 -4.80 -23.99
N VAL A 169 13.22 -5.06 -24.81
CA VAL A 169 14.61 -5.28 -24.40
C VAL A 169 15.57 -4.45 -25.24
N SER A 170 16.71 -4.05 -24.65
CA SER A 170 17.72 -3.25 -25.32
C SER A 170 19.11 -3.82 -25.05
N LEU A 171 19.88 -4.08 -26.10
CA LEU A 171 21.29 -4.48 -25.99
C LEU A 171 22.15 -3.43 -26.69
N LEU A 172 23.00 -2.74 -25.94
CA LEU A 172 24.02 -1.84 -26.45
C LEU A 172 25.32 -2.62 -26.71
N VAL A 173 25.74 -2.69 -27.97
CA VAL A 173 26.99 -3.31 -28.36
C VAL A 173 28.03 -2.23 -28.60
N ILE A 174 29.13 -2.26 -27.86
CA ILE A 174 30.19 -1.28 -27.86
C ILE A 174 31.44 -1.90 -28.48
N GLN A 175 32.12 -1.22 -29.40
CA GLN A 175 33.43 -1.61 -29.89
C GLN A 175 34.50 -1.24 -28.85
N ASP A 176 35.53 -2.05 -28.71
CA ASP A 176 36.75 -1.65 -28.00
C ASP A 176 37.55 -0.59 -28.74
N GLY A 177 38.66 -0.14 -28.15
CA GLY A 177 39.51 0.92 -28.75
C GLY A 177 40.18 0.52 -30.08
N THR A 178 40.16 -0.75 -30.46
CA THR A 178 40.71 -1.27 -31.72
C THR A 178 39.68 -1.30 -32.84
N GLY A 179 38.39 -1.30 -32.51
CA GLY A 179 37.28 -1.33 -33.47
C GLY A 179 37.22 -2.60 -34.33
N SER A 180 36.42 -2.53 -35.39
CA SER A 180 36.30 -3.57 -36.43
C SER A 180 35.85 -4.96 -35.94
N LYS A 181 35.19 -5.06 -34.79
CA LYS A 181 34.61 -6.31 -34.30
C LYS A 181 33.24 -6.55 -34.91
N THR A 182 32.92 -7.83 -35.16
CA THR A 182 31.63 -8.24 -35.72
C THR A 182 30.79 -8.94 -34.67
N VAL A 183 29.48 -8.80 -34.81
CA VAL A 183 28.48 -9.55 -34.06
C VAL A 183 27.66 -10.40 -35.02
N THR A 184 27.51 -11.66 -34.73
CA THR A 184 26.71 -12.61 -35.51
C THR A 184 25.68 -13.30 -34.62
#